data_790b61e37b1dfc6aee3db92d843748d3
#
_entry.id   790b61e37b1dfc6aee3db92d843748d3
#
_cell.length_a   1.000
_cell.length_b   1.000
_cell.length_c   1.000
_cell.angle_alpha   90.00
_cell.angle_beta   90.00
_cell.angle_gamma   90.00
#
_symmetry.space_group_name_H-M   'P 1'
#
loop_
_entity.id
_entity.type
_entity.pdbx_description
1 polymer ?
#
loop_
_entity_poly.entity_id
_entity_poly.type
_entity_poly.pdbx_seq_one_letter_code
_entity_poly.pdbx_strand_id
1 'polypeptide(L)'
;LNGKKLGRIDGAFMRGKFDVTDLVVPGKNVVAVEIIRNNHIGAIKEKNKQSTDFNGGILGADNPTFHATIGWDWIPTVRGRNIGIWNDVFLTSTGKVTVADPLVTSVLPLPDTTSATLTAEVIVKNHDANTVNGTLEGKVGDITFQQLVSLAAGEEKTVVFDVKDFPQL
;
A
#
# COMPACT_ATOMS: atom_id res chain seq x y z
N LEU A 1 -6.52 12.64 -13.83
CA LEU A 1 -7.84 13.02 -13.35
C LEU A 1 -8.27 14.31 -14.06
N ASN A 2 -9.48 14.31 -14.64
CA ASN A 2 -10.05 15.49 -15.31
C ASN A 2 -9.10 16.17 -16.32
N GLY A 3 -8.36 15.37 -17.10
CA GLY A 3 -7.38 15.83 -18.07
C GLY A 3 -6.04 16.30 -17.50
N LYS A 4 -5.83 16.25 -16.20
CA LYS A 4 -4.54 16.54 -15.56
C LYS A 4 -3.78 15.26 -15.25
N LYS A 5 -2.49 15.23 -15.59
CA LYS A 5 -1.61 14.12 -15.25
C LYS A 5 -1.28 14.18 -13.76
N LEU A 6 -1.48 13.07 -13.06
CA LEU A 6 -1.18 12.93 -11.63
C LEU A 6 0.22 12.41 -11.38
N GLY A 7 0.64 11.41 -12.15
CA GLY A 7 1.93 10.77 -11.95
C GLY A 7 2.04 9.46 -12.73
N ARG A 8 2.96 8.62 -12.27
CA ARG A 8 3.24 7.30 -12.84
C ARG A 8 3.48 6.31 -11.70
N ILE A 9 3.08 5.08 -11.93
CA ILE A 9 3.37 3.94 -11.06
C ILE A 9 4.23 2.98 -11.88
N ASP A 10 5.39 2.62 -11.36
CA ASP A 10 6.30 1.66 -11.98
C ASP A 10 6.39 0.40 -11.10
N GLY A 11 5.97 -0.72 -11.63
CA GLY A 11 5.97 -2.02 -10.96
C GLY A 11 4.58 -2.55 -10.62
N ALA A 12 4.47 -3.87 -10.56
CA ALA A 12 3.20 -4.60 -10.40
C ALA A 12 2.64 -4.53 -8.97
N PHE A 13 3.49 -4.34 -7.98
CA PHE A 13 3.12 -4.39 -6.56
C PHE A 13 3.20 -3.02 -5.89
N MET A 14 3.28 -1.95 -6.67
CA MET A 14 3.31 -0.59 -6.16
C MET A 14 1.92 0.01 -6.05
N ARG A 15 1.67 0.73 -4.97
CA ARG A 15 0.47 1.55 -4.80
C ARG A 15 0.74 2.96 -5.31
N GLY A 16 -0.19 3.50 -6.12
CA GLY A 16 -0.19 4.92 -6.46
C GLY A 16 -1.07 5.67 -5.46
N LYS A 17 -0.51 6.64 -4.76
CA LYS A 17 -1.25 7.60 -3.94
C LYS A 17 -1.01 9.00 -4.53
N PHE A 18 -2.08 9.69 -4.88
CA PHE A 18 -2.03 11.00 -5.50
C PHE A 18 -2.95 11.96 -4.77
N ASP A 19 -2.43 13.11 -4.38
CA ASP A 19 -3.26 14.20 -3.90
C ASP A 19 -4.03 14.80 -5.08
N VAL A 20 -5.34 14.83 -4.95
CA VAL A 20 -6.26 15.31 -5.99
C VAL A 20 -7.18 16.43 -5.48
N THR A 21 -6.84 17.01 -4.33
CA THR A 21 -7.67 18.02 -3.64
C THR A 21 -8.08 19.15 -4.57
N ASP A 22 -7.15 19.69 -5.34
CA ASP A 22 -7.43 20.81 -6.24
C ASP A 22 -7.96 20.38 -7.62
N LEU A 23 -8.17 19.10 -7.86
CA LEU A 23 -8.55 18.55 -9.16
C LEU A 23 -9.95 17.94 -9.18
N VAL A 24 -10.47 17.59 -8.01
CA VAL A 24 -11.82 17.03 -7.89
C VAL A 24 -12.85 18.17 -7.96
N VAL A 25 -13.87 17.96 -8.75
CA VAL A 25 -14.98 18.91 -8.91
C VAL A 25 -16.30 18.29 -8.45
N PRO A 26 -17.29 19.10 -8.04
CA PRO A 26 -18.62 18.59 -7.77
C PRO A 26 -19.21 17.87 -9.00
N GLY A 27 -19.86 16.75 -8.77
CA GLY A 27 -20.48 15.97 -9.82
C GLY A 27 -19.52 14.94 -10.45
N LYS A 28 -19.48 14.88 -11.78
CA LYS A 28 -18.75 13.84 -12.52
C LYS A 28 -17.26 14.16 -12.60
N ASN A 29 -16.43 13.22 -12.16
CA ASN A 29 -14.98 13.24 -12.33
C ASN A 29 -14.56 12.05 -13.21
N VAL A 30 -13.51 12.20 -14.00
CA VAL A 30 -13.02 11.19 -14.92
C VAL A 30 -11.57 10.85 -14.61
N VAL A 31 -11.32 9.59 -14.30
CA VAL A 31 -9.98 9.03 -14.18
C VAL A 31 -9.63 8.31 -15.48
N ALA A 32 -8.52 8.64 -16.09
CA ALA A 32 -7.94 7.91 -17.21
C ALA A 32 -6.60 7.32 -16.81
N VAL A 33 -6.39 6.04 -17.10
CA VAL A 33 -5.16 5.33 -16.80
C VAL A 33 -4.58 4.80 -18.10
N GLU A 34 -3.36 5.20 -18.42
CA GLU A 34 -2.59 4.64 -19.51
C GLU A 34 -1.77 3.46 -19.01
N ILE A 35 -2.00 2.29 -19.58
CA ILE A 35 -1.23 1.09 -19.27
C ILE A 35 -0.13 0.94 -20.30
N ILE A 36 1.11 1.10 -19.85
CA ILE A 36 2.28 0.97 -20.70
C ILE A 36 2.79 -0.47 -20.61
N ARG A 37 2.85 -1.15 -21.74
CA ARG A 37 3.38 -2.52 -21.77
C ARG A 37 4.87 -2.53 -21.48
N ASN A 38 5.35 -3.66 -20.99
CA ASN A 38 6.77 -3.91 -20.81
C ASN A 38 7.52 -3.91 -22.15
N ASN A 39 8.78 -3.50 -22.15
CA ASN A 39 9.62 -3.51 -23.35
C ASN A 39 9.88 -4.95 -23.83
N HIS A 40 10.16 -5.86 -22.88
CA HIS A 40 10.38 -7.27 -23.15
C HIS A 40 9.26 -8.07 -22.48
N ILE A 41 8.25 -8.39 -23.25
CA ILE A 41 7.04 -9.05 -22.76
C ILE A 41 7.18 -10.57 -22.60
N GLY A 42 8.38 -11.13 -22.88
CA GLY A 42 8.59 -12.56 -22.91
C GLY A 42 7.81 -13.26 -24.04
N ALA A 43 7.90 -14.57 -24.07
CA ALA A 43 7.18 -15.42 -25.01
C ALA A 43 6.31 -16.43 -24.27
N ILE A 44 5.13 -16.74 -24.80
CA ILE A 44 4.28 -17.82 -24.31
C ILE A 44 4.65 -19.08 -25.10
N LYS A 45 5.00 -20.14 -24.39
CA LYS A 45 5.10 -21.48 -24.97
C LYS A 45 3.82 -22.25 -24.71
N GLU A 46 3.26 -22.81 -25.74
CA GLU A 46 2.17 -23.77 -25.60
C GLU A 46 2.71 -25.18 -25.44
N LYS A 47 2.09 -25.94 -24.54
CA LYS A 47 2.36 -27.38 -24.43
C LYS A 47 1.93 -28.06 -25.73
N ASN A 48 2.88 -28.67 -26.41
CA ASN A 48 2.67 -29.48 -27.60
C ASN A 48 3.57 -30.70 -27.57
N LYS A 49 3.57 -31.50 -28.63
CA LYS A 49 4.38 -32.74 -28.73
C LYS A 49 5.89 -32.48 -28.65
N GLN A 50 6.34 -31.26 -28.95
CA GLN A 50 7.74 -30.85 -28.97
C GLN A 50 8.16 -30.05 -27.72
N SER A 51 7.22 -29.61 -26.91
CA SER A 51 7.46 -28.81 -25.73
C SER A 51 6.79 -29.42 -24.51
N THR A 52 7.59 -29.81 -23.53
CA THR A 52 7.13 -30.37 -22.25
C THR A 52 7.10 -29.32 -21.14
N ASP A 53 7.00 -28.05 -21.48
CA ASP A 53 6.91 -26.99 -20.49
C ASP A 53 5.62 -27.11 -19.68
N PHE A 54 5.75 -27.54 -18.44
CA PHE A 54 4.62 -27.78 -17.54
C PHE A 54 3.91 -26.51 -17.13
N ASN A 55 4.56 -25.36 -17.21
CA ASN A 55 4.03 -24.08 -16.70
C ASN A 55 3.37 -23.23 -17.80
N GLY A 56 3.39 -23.68 -19.07
CA GLY A 56 2.69 -23.01 -20.15
C GLY A 56 3.26 -21.66 -20.60
N GLY A 57 4.46 -21.29 -20.17
CA GLY A 57 5.03 -20.02 -20.55
C GLY A 57 6.54 -19.91 -20.34
N ILE A 58 7.17 -19.00 -21.04
CA ILE A 58 8.55 -18.59 -20.81
C ILE A 58 8.56 -17.46 -19.81
N LEU A 59 9.33 -17.66 -18.76
CA LEU A 59 9.82 -16.60 -17.89
C LEU A 59 10.80 -15.75 -18.71
N GLY A 60 10.61 -14.48 -18.77
CA GLY A 60 11.48 -13.62 -19.56
C GLY A 60 10.89 -12.23 -19.79
N ALA A 61 9.79 -11.94 -19.08
CA ALA A 61 9.27 -10.59 -19.04
C ALA A 61 10.19 -9.72 -18.20
N ASP A 62 10.51 -8.54 -18.71
CA ASP A 62 11.16 -7.50 -17.92
C ASP A 62 10.21 -7.02 -16.84
N ASN A 63 10.80 -6.58 -15.75
CA ASN A 63 10.15 -6.02 -14.57
C ASN A 63 9.36 -7.05 -13.75
N PRO A 64 9.22 -6.80 -12.45
CA PRO A 64 8.36 -7.58 -11.58
C PRO A 64 6.90 -7.28 -11.92
N THR A 65 6.40 -7.90 -12.95
CA THR A 65 4.99 -7.91 -13.32
C THR A 65 4.33 -9.14 -12.73
N PHE A 66 3.01 -9.16 -12.71
CA PHE A 66 2.27 -10.34 -12.29
C PHE A 66 2.66 -11.59 -13.11
N HIS A 67 3.11 -11.41 -14.34
CA HIS A 67 3.64 -12.49 -15.18
C HIS A 67 5.01 -13.03 -14.73
N ALA A 68 5.82 -12.22 -14.08
CA ALA A 68 7.12 -12.65 -13.56
C ALA A 68 7.01 -13.47 -12.27
N THR A 69 5.82 -13.68 -11.73
CA THR A 69 5.59 -14.46 -10.50
C THR A 69 5.47 -15.96 -10.73
N ILE A 70 5.59 -16.42 -11.97
CA ILE A 70 5.62 -17.86 -12.26
C ILE A 70 6.77 -18.52 -11.51
N GLY A 71 6.44 -19.58 -10.77
CA GLY A 71 7.40 -20.28 -9.92
C GLY A 71 7.53 -19.72 -8.51
N TRP A 72 6.99 -18.53 -8.25
CA TRP A 72 6.95 -17.97 -6.90
C TRP A 72 5.88 -18.68 -6.05
N ASP A 73 4.71 -18.92 -6.61
CA ASP A 73 3.59 -19.54 -5.91
C ASP A 73 2.90 -20.60 -6.82
N TRP A 74 3.66 -21.20 -7.72
CA TRP A 74 3.19 -22.19 -8.67
C TRP A 74 1.99 -21.74 -9.51
N ILE A 75 1.84 -20.44 -9.70
CA ILE A 75 0.79 -19.86 -10.52
C ILE A 75 1.10 -20.16 -11.98
N PRO A 76 0.19 -20.82 -12.70
CA PRO A 76 0.37 -21.05 -14.14
C PRO A 76 0.44 -19.73 -14.90
N THR A 77 1.18 -19.70 -16.00
CA THR A 77 1.24 -18.52 -16.86
C THR A 77 -0.14 -18.13 -17.34
N VAL A 78 -0.54 -16.90 -17.07
CA VAL A 78 -1.77 -16.33 -17.60
C VAL A 78 -1.55 -15.94 -19.05
N ARG A 79 -2.09 -16.72 -19.98
CA ARG A 79 -1.88 -16.56 -21.44
C ARG A 79 -2.37 -15.21 -21.97
N GLY A 80 -3.41 -14.66 -21.38
CA GLY A 80 -3.99 -13.38 -21.76
C GLY A 80 -3.13 -12.16 -21.44
N ARG A 81 -2.01 -12.34 -20.73
CA ARG A 81 -1.10 -11.26 -20.34
C ARG A 81 -1.83 -10.10 -19.68
N ASN A 82 -2.62 -10.41 -18.67
CA ASN A 82 -3.35 -9.41 -17.91
C ASN A 82 -2.39 -8.36 -17.36
N ILE A 83 -2.56 -7.13 -17.81
CA ILE A 83 -1.82 -5.98 -17.30
C ILE A 83 -2.81 -4.88 -16.95
N GLY A 84 -2.47 -4.08 -15.99
CA GLY A 84 -3.32 -2.96 -15.60
C GLY A 84 -3.52 -2.88 -14.09
N ILE A 85 -4.60 -2.22 -13.72
CA ILE A 85 -5.01 -2.12 -12.32
C ILE A 85 -5.66 -3.46 -11.94
N TRP A 86 -5.07 -4.12 -10.96
CA TRP A 86 -5.54 -5.42 -10.48
C TRP A 86 -6.14 -5.38 -9.07
N ASN A 87 -6.05 -4.23 -8.42
CA ASN A 87 -6.63 -4.00 -7.11
C ASN A 87 -7.57 -2.77 -7.15
N ASP A 88 -8.27 -2.51 -6.07
CA ASP A 88 -9.26 -1.44 -6.01
C ASP A 88 -8.66 -0.04 -6.19
N VAL A 89 -9.47 0.85 -6.72
CA VAL A 89 -9.16 2.28 -6.83
C VAL A 89 -10.11 3.02 -5.89
N PHE A 90 -9.55 3.76 -4.97
CA PHE A 90 -10.30 4.52 -3.97
C PHE A 90 -10.11 6.03 -4.17
N LEU A 91 -11.17 6.77 -3.92
CA LEU A 91 -11.11 8.19 -3.63
C LEU A 91 -11.45 8.37 -2.17
N THR A 92 -10.54 8.95 -1.40
CA THR A 92 -10.75 9.22 0.02
C THR A 92 -10.76 10.72 0.26
N SER A 93 -11.60 11.16 1.18
CA SER A 93 -11.61 12.53 1.69
C SER A 93 -11.30 12.50 3.17
N THR A 94 -10.41 13.35 3.61
CA THR A 94 -9.99 13.45 5.01
C THR A 94 -10.15 14.86 5.54
N GLY A 95 -10.05 15.00 6.86
CA GLY A 95 -9.93 16.30 7.51
C GLY A 95 -8.52 16.88 7.34
N LYS A 96 -8.20 17.86 8.19
CA LYS A 96 -6.90 18.55 8.21
C LYS A 96 -5.72 17.64 8.51
N VAL A 97 -5.95 16.54 9.21
CA VAL A 97 -4.92 15.59 9.58
C VAL A 97 -5.24 14.21 8.99
N THR A 98 -4.25 13.59 8.40
CA THR A 98 -4.31 12.18 8.01
C THR A 98 -3.54 11.32 8.98
N VAL A 99 -4.07 10.11 9.19
CA VAL A 99 -3.44 9.02 9.94
C VAL A 99 -3.25 7.87 8.97
N ALA A 100 -2.03 7.38 8.82
CA ALA A 100 -1.68 6.41 7.78
C ALA A 100 -0.71 5.34 8.29
N ASP A 101 -0.74 4.22 7.61
CA ASP A 101 0.22 3.12 7.73
C ASP A 101 0.44 2.66 9.20
N PRO A 102 -0.63 2.30 9.94
CA PRO A 102 -0.48 1.78 11.30
C PRO A 102 0.28 0.45 11.27
N LEU A 103 1.29 0.35 12.12
CA LEU A 103 2.08 -0.85 12.30
C LEU A 103 2.07 -1.25 13.78
N VAL A 104 1.79 -2.51 14.05
CA VAL A 104 1.92 -3.09 15.39
C VAL A 104 2.95 -4.21 15.34
N THR A 105 3.96 -4.10 16.15
CA THR A 105 4.98 -5.12 16.35
C THR A 105 4.84 -5.76 17.72
N SER A 106 5.24 -7.01 17.84
CA SER A 106 5.15 -7.77 19.10
C SER A 106 6.49 -8.44 19.43
N VAL A 107 6.83 -8.45 20.72
CA VAL A 107 7.96 -9.20 21.26
C VAL A 107 7.43 -10.19 22.30
N LEU A 108 7.76 -11.47 22.11
CA LEU A 108 7.40 -12.53 23.04
C LEU A 108 8.59 -12.85 23.96
N PRO A 109 8.38 -12.99 25.28
CA PRO A 109 9.42 -13.34 26.23
C PRO A 109 9.71 -14.85 26.23
N LEU A 110 10.19 -15.38 25.11
CA LEU A 110 10.42 -16.83 24.95
C LEU A 110 11.19 -17.46 26.13
N PRO A 111 10.81 -18.67 26.57
CA PRO A 111 9.86 -19.61 25.94
C PRO A 111 8.38 -19.38 26.28
N ASP A 112 8.06 -18.39 27.08
CA ASP A 112 6.68 -18.04 27.40
C ASP A 112 6.02 -17.35 26.20
N THR A 113 4.90 -17.89 25.74
CA THR A 113 4.10 -17.35 24.62
C THR A 113 2.69 -16.92 25.07
N THR A 114 2.45 -16.85 26.38
CA THR A 114 1.14 -16.45 26.93
C THR A 114 0.93 -14.94 26.94
N SER A 115 2.02 -14.18 26.81
CA SER A 115 1.99 -12.71 26.74
C SER A 115 2.93 -12.19 25.65
N ALA A 116 2.73 -10.97 25.24
CA ALA A 116 3.62 -10.24 24.34
C ALA A 116 3.66 -8.77 24.74
N THR A 117 4.80 -8.14 24.51
CA THR A 117 4.92 -6.68 24.58
C THR A 117 4.66 -6.11 23.18
N LEU A 118 3.79 -5.12 23.10
CA LEU A 118 3.41 -4.49 21.84
C LEU A 118 4.05 -3.09 21.70
N THR A 119 4.41 -2.75 20.48
CA THR A 119 4.70 -1.39 20.06
C THR A 119 3.79 -1.05 18.90
N ALA A 120 3.08 0.06 18.98
CA ALA A 120 2.25 0.56 17.89
C ALA A 120 2.84 1.86 17.36
N GLU A 121 2.92 1.99 16.05
CA GLU A 121 3.37 3.22 15.39
C GLU A 121 2.44 3.59 14.24
N VAL A 122 2.38 4.88 13.94
CA VAL A 122 1.53 5.41 12.89
C VAL A 122 2.09 6.73 12.36
N ILE A 123 1.93 6.95 11.06
CA ILE A 123 2.29 8.22 10.43
C ILE A 123 1.11 9.19 10.54
N VAL A 124 1.37 10.38 11.06
CA VAL A 124 0.40 11.48 11.11
C VAL A 124 0.91 12.67 10.31
N LYS A 125 0.02 13.28 9.53
CA LYS A 125 0.37 14.43 8.69
C LYS A 125 -0.69 15.52 8.79
N ASN A 126 -0.23 16.75 9.03
CA ASN A 126 -1.05 17.95 8.97
C ASN A 126 -1.05 18.51 7.55
N HIS A 127 -2.22 18.66 6.94
CA HIS A 127 -2.42 19.27 5.61
C HIS A 127 -2.86 20.74 5.70
N ASP A 128 -3.07 21.28 6.91
CA ASP A 128 -3.45 22.66 7.11
C ASP A 128 -2.22 23.60 7.07
N ALA A 129 -2.46 24.85 6.75
CA ALA A 129 -1.46 25.92 6.79
C ALA A 129 -1.15 26.38 8.24
N ASN A 130 -1.89 25.91 9.23
CA ASN A 130 -1.73 26.27 10.65
C ASN A 130 -1.39 25.02 11.47
N THR A 131 -0.83 25.24 12.66
CA THR A 131 -0.62 24.17 13.64
C THR A 131 -1.95 23.55 14.04
N VAL A 132 -1.99 22.22 14.09
CA VAL A 132 -3.14 21.44 14.57
C VAL A 132 -2.73 20.69 15.83
N ASN A 133 -3.57 20.81 16.88
CA ASN A 133 -3.44 20.05 18.11
C ASN A 133 -4.60 19.09 18.24
N GLY A 134 -4.33 17.88 18.71
CA GLY A 134 -5.37 16.86 18.87
C GLY A 134 -4.90 15.70 19.74
N THR A 135 -5.81 14.77 19.96
CA THR A 135 -5.51 13.51 20.63
C THR A 135 -5.47 12.41 19.57
N LEU A 136 -4.36 11.66 19.54
CA LEU A 136 -4.25 10.46 18.75
C LEU A 136 -4.60 9.26 19.62
N GLU A 137 -5.62 8.52 19.19
CA GLU A 137 -6.12 7.34 19.91
C GLU A 137 -5.82 6.09 19.10
N GLY A 138 -5.42 5.02 19.79
CA GLY A 138 -5.22 3.69 19.22
C GLY A 138 -5.93 2.61 20.00
N LYS A 139 -6.25 1.52 19.31
CA LYS A 139 -6.85 0.33 19.92
C LYS A 139 -6.26 -0.93 19.28
N VAL A 140 -5.82 -1.86 20.13
CA VAL A 140 -5.38 -3.20 19.71
C VAL A 140 -6.14 -4.22 20.57
N GLY A 141 -7.04 -4.98 19.97
CA GLY A 141 -7.96 -5.84 20.73
C GLY A 141 -8.81 -4.98 21.68
N ASP A 142 -8.70 -5.24 22.97
CA ASP A 142 -9.39 -4.49 24.03
C ASP A 142 -8.50 -3.42 24.69
N ILE A 143 -7.22 -3.33 24.29
CA ILE A 143 -6.27 -2.36 24.82
C ILE A 143 -6.45 -1.04 24.09
N THR A 144 -6.70 0.03 24.83
CA THR A 144 -6.78 1.40 24.30
C THR A 144 -5.65 2.26 24.85
N PHE A 145 -5.16 3.16 24.00
CA PHE A 145 -4.10 4.10 24.36
C PHE A 145 -4.28 5.40 23.59
N GLN A 146 -3.77 6.49 24.16
CA GLN A 146 -3.90 7.81 23.52
C GLN A 146 -2.79 8.74 23.97
N GLN A 147 -2.44 9.68 23.08
CA GLN A 147 -1.53 10.78 23.46
C GLN A 147 -1.90 12.08 22.72
N LEU A 148 -1.52 13.20 23.32
CA LEU A 148 -1.63 14.51 22.70
C LEU A 148 -0.57 14.66 21.61
N VAL A 149 -0.99 15.15 20.46
CA VAL A 149 -0.13 15.40 19.31
C VAL A 149 -0.30 16.83 18.85
N SER A 150 0.81 17.53 18.68
CA SER A 150 0.88 18.83 18.02
C SER A 150 1.62 18.67 16.70
N LEU A 151 1.06 19.18 15.63
CA LEU A 151 1.61 19.13 14.27
C LEU A 151 1.68 20.54 13.71
N ALA A 152 2.88 21.01 13.41
CA ALA A 152 3.07 22.27 12.68
C ALA A 152 2.42 22.20 11.29
N ALA A 153 2.31 23.33 10.60
CA ALA A 153 1.80 23.39 9.24
C ALA A 153 2.60 22.48 8.31
N GLY A 154 1.92 21.55 7.63
CA GLY A 154 2.54 20.60 6.70
C GLY A 154 3.40 19.51 7.34
N GLU A 155 3.50 19.46 8.67
CA GLU A 155 4.33 18.48 9.37
C GLU A 155 3.81 17.06 9.19
N GLU A 156 4.75 16.15 8.92
CA GLU A 156 4.53 14.71 8.92
C GLU A 156 5.50 14.07 9.91
N LYS A 157 5.00 13.23 10.79
CA LYS A 157 5.84 12.49 11.74
C LYS A 157 5.26 11.14 12.10
N THR A 158 6.13 10.23 12.48
CA THR A 158 5.74 8.96 13.11
C THR A 158 5.48 9.19 14.59
N VAL A 159 4.33 8.72 15.05
CA VAL A 159 3.97 8.68 16.48
C VAL A 159 4.08 7.23 16.93
N VAL A 160 4.80 7.00 18.02
CA VAL A 160 5.08 5.69 18.57
C VAL A 160 4.43 5.56 19.94
N PHE A 161 3.76 4.47 20.19
CA PHE A 161 3.25 4.03 21.47
C PHE A 161 4.02 2.79 21.88
N ASP A 162 4.83 2.89 22.91
CA ASP A 162 5.60 1.78 23.44
C ASP A 162 5.26 1.50 24.91
N VAL A 163 5.70 0.36 25.40
CA VAL A 163 5.40 -0.11 26.76
C VAL A 163 5.96 0.80 27.87
N LYS A 164 6.95 1.65 27.58
CA LYS A 164 7.50 2.56 28.59
C LYS A 164 6.50 3.63 28.97
N ASP A 165 5.79 4.16 27.96
CA ASP A 165 4.80 5.22 28.13
C ASP A 165 3.39 4.64 28.26
N PHE A 166 3.17 3.44 27.76
CA PHE A 166 1.88 2.74 27.73
C PHE A 166 2.03 1.30 28.28
N PRO A 167 2.14 1.12 29.62
CA PRO A 167 2.43 -0.19 30.23
C PRO A 167 1.39 -1.29 29.93
N GLN A 168 0.21 -0.91 29.43
CA GLN A 168 -0.83 -1.85 29.00
C GLN A 168 -0.53 -2.54 27.65
N LEU A 169 0.45 -2.04 26.90
CA LEU A 169 0.91 -2.63 25.66
C LEU A 169 1.95 -3.71 25.92
#